data_22be6dfe6d8d275410e2aa32d0b67b6c
#
_entry.id   22be6dfe6d8d275410e2aa32d0b67b6c
#
_cell.length_a   1.000
_cell.length_b   1.000
_cell.length_c   1.000
_cell.angle_alpha   90.00
_cell.angle_beta   90.00
_cell.angle_gamma   90.00
#
_symmetry.space_group_name_H-M   'P 1'
#
loop_
_entity.id
_entity.type
_entity.pdbx_description
1 polymer ?
#
loop_
_entity_poly.entity_id
_entity_poly.type
_entity_poly.pdbx_seq_one_letter_code
_entity_poly.pdbx_strand_id
1 'polypeptide(L)'
;MARMYPDDIEDYEEATDGEKRVFRFLKEGARPHKDFVCWYEPQIGSSGKEPDFILFSKKLGLLVLEVKDWTSKQITAYNPHQFTILISGKPEKKTNPDRQAKSYVNALKRKLRECPELLSSDPEFEGQLKIPIGRIVVFPNISRDEYAESNFRWFIESERSLFKDDLAAAGKILSDTSGRKFQERIAGTLPFRFRGLTEKEEAKLSFAIWPESRIDLPLRQGAGKVRVQREVLALDEEQARLALHLGSGHKVIKGPPGSGKTLVLVDCCCQLHRYHPECKRILLVCFNIALVSYLKRLIQEKGLGTGTSGIEVCHYYELCSQVLEKPLHYENEESEYYEFVTQEVLCKVQRGECCVGPFDAILVDEGQDFNNDMLKVLLSLLRPGGDMVISLDSHQDLYMRRPSWKSLGIKASGRTHYLRKVYRTTAEIHNFTQCLIGQQPIPETHLARLPYDFAFHGEPPSILRFQSAEDVEDFLIQDLSQSIREGEYKRSEIAIIYDDKVYGQSRFAYDNRALPMHLLKRLGVSGIPATWVSQDVRAKEMFDVTTDRVSLISIHSSKGLDFDLVYVIGIDHIHTTDPARGGLVALVYVAMTRAKYRLVIPYVEETELIRKMKGCLPREKTGSHHS
;
A
#
# COMPACT_ATOMS: atom_id res chain seq x y z
N MET A 1 23.39 -7.38 -12.59
CA MET A 1 23.04 -8.11 -11.37
C MET A 1 21.83 -8.98 -11.65
N ALA A 2 21.66 -10.09 -10.92
CA ALA A 2 20.44 -10.89 -10.99
C ALA A 2 19.22 -10.00 -10.66
N ARG A 3 18.05 -10.35 -11.20
CA ARG A 3 16.83 -9.63 -10.91
C ARG A 3 16.34 -10.04 -9.53
N MET A 4 16.36 -9.10 -8.59
CA MET A 4 15.97 -9.33 -7.20
C MET A 4 14.59 -8.74 -6.93
N TYR A 5 13.81 -9.39 -6.05
CA TYR A 5 12.52 -8.93 -5.55
C TYR A 5 12.48 -9.05 -4.04
N PRO A 6 12.54 -7.93 -3.29
CA PRO A 6 12.73 -6.55 -3.76
C PRO A 6 14.15 -6.29 -4.31
N ASP A 7 14.37 -5.13 -4.90
CA ASP A 7 15.68 -4.76 -5.46
C ASP A 7 16.78 -4.62 -4.39
N ASP A 8 16.41 -4.33 -3.15
CA ASP A 8 17.29 -4.23 -1.98
C ASP A 8 16.57 -4.62 -0.69
N ILE A 9 17.32 -5.18 0.29
CA ILE A 9 16.83 -5.51 1.63
C ILE A 9 17.66 -4.87 2.76
N GLU A 10 18.60 -3.98 2.45
CA GLU A 10 19.49 -3.37 3.45
C GLU A 10 18.72 -2.58 4.51
N ASP A 11 17.65 -1.89 4.11
CA ASP A 11 16.80 -1.10 4.98
C ASP A 11 15.66 -1.90 5.65
N TYR A 12 15.57 -3.21 5.40
CA TYR A 12 14.57 -4.05 6.06
C TYR A 12 14.99 -4.34 7.50
N GLU A 13 14.27 -3.80 8.48
CA GLU A 13 14.57 -3.98 9.90
C GLU A 13 14.45 -5.44 10.35
N GLU A 14 13.61 -6.24 9.68
CA GLU A 14 13.39 -7.65 9.98
C GLU A 14 14.45 -8.56 9.36
N ALA A 15 15.17 -8.09 8.35
CA ALA A 15 16.21 -8.88 7.68
C ALA A 15 17.46 -9.00 8.55
N THR A 16 17.86 -10.23 8.83
CA THR A 16 19.08 -10.50 9.60
C THR A 16 20.35 -10.17 8.80
N ASP A 17 21.47 -9.96 9.49
CA ASP A 17 22.77 -9.72 8.83
C ASP A 17 23.17 -10.89 7.92
N GLY A 18 22.78 -12.11 8.27
CA GLY A 18 22.99 -13.30 7.46
C GLY A 18 22.20 -13.25 6.17
N GLU A 19 20.92 -12.88 6.23
CA GLU A 19 20.06 -12.74 5.04
C GLU A 19 20.56 -11.63 4.12
N LYS A 20 20.97 -10.48 4.65
CA LYS A 20 21.59 -9.39 3.87
C LYS A 20 22.86 -9.84 3.14
N ARG A 21 23.69 -10.65 3.77
CA ARG A 21 24.88 -11.25 3.11
C ARG A 21 24.51 -12.23 2.01
N VAL A 22 23.50 -13.07 2.24
CA VAL A 22 23.01 -14.03 1.24
C VAL A 22 22.37 -13.28 0.07
N PHE A 23 21.61 -12.22 0.33
CA PHE A 23 21.03 -11.38 -0.71
C PHE A 23 22.11 -10.81 -1.65
N ARG A 24 23.15 -10.20 -1.09
CA ARG A 24 24.29 -9.67 -1.88
C ARG A 24 24.98 -10.78 -2.67
N PHE A 25 25.22 -11.94 -2.03
CA PHE A 25 25.80 -13.10 -2.68
C PHE A 25 24.98 -13.58 -3.88
N LEU A 26 23.66 -13.67 -3.77
CA LEU A 26 22.77 -14.05 -4.87
C LEU A 26 22.74 -12.97 -5.96
N LYS A 27 22.66 -11.70 -5.59
CA LYS A 27 22.63 -10.56 -6.50
C LYS A 27 23.88 -10.47 -7.39
N GLU A 28 25.05 -10.79 -6.83
CA GLU A 28 26.34 -10.71 -7.51
C GLU A 28 26.75 -12.01 -8.18
N GLY A 29 26.48 -13.14 -7.53
CA GLY A 29 26.96 -14.47 -7.95
C GLY A 29 26.12 -15.13 -9.02
N ALA A 30 24.82 -14.83 -9.10
CA ALA A 30 23.93 -15.43 -10.08
C ALA A 30 24.16 -14.86 -11.48
N ARG A 31 25.07 -15.47 -12.25
CA ARG A 31 25.48 -15.06 -13.60
C ARG A 31 25.22 -16.16 -14.63
N PRO A 32 24.85 -15.82 -15.89
CA PRO A 32 24.56 -14.47 -16.39
C PRO A 32 23.29 -13.91 -15.78
N HIS A 33 23.33 -12.68 -15.35
CA HIS A 33 22.29 -12.03 -14.54
C HIS A 33 20.88 -12.10 -15.14
N LYS A 34 20.74 -12.00 -16.49
CA LYS A 34 19.47 -12.09 -17.20
C LYS A 34 18.75 -13.45 -17.10
N ASP A 35 19.47 -14.48 -16.69
CA ASP A 35 18.95 -15.84 -16.56
C ASP A 35 18.43 -16.15 -15.15
N PHE A 36 18.58 -15.19 -14.21
CA PHE A 36 18.23 -15.40 -12.81
C PHE A 36 17.23 -14.37 -12.27
N VAL A 37 16.26 -14.88 -11.52
CA VAL A 37 15.28 -14.10 -10.74
C VAL A 37 15.30 -14.63 -9.31
N CYS A 38 15.34 -13.75 -8.33
CA CYS A 38 15.35 -14.12 -6.91
C CYS A 38 14.26 -13.37 -6.16
N TRP A 39 13.49 -14.07 -5.36
CA TRP A 39 12.48 -13.53 -4.45
C TRP A 39 12.92 -13.73 -3.00
N TYR A 40 12.87 -12.68 -2.19
CA TYR A 40 13.13 -12.69 -0.75
C TYR A 40 11.80 -12.86 0.00
N GLU A 41 11.73 -13.82 0.93
CA GLU A 41 10.55 -14.18 1.74
C GLU A 41 9.24 -14.29 0.92
N PRO A 42 9.20 -15.02 -0.20
CA PRO A 42 7.96 -15.20 -0.94
C PRO A 42 7.00 -16.12 -0.18
N GLN A 43 5.73 -15.73 -0.09
CA GLN A 43 4.70 -16.54 0.56
C GLN A 43 4.25 -17.70 -0.33
N ILE A 44 4.35 -18.92 0.18
CA ILE A 44 3.93 -20.13 -0.55
C ILE A 44 2.51 -20.56 -0.11
N GLY A 45 1.51 -20.15 -0.89
CA GLY A 45 0.10 -20.53 -0.67
C GLY A 45 -0.47 -20.06 0.67
N SER A 46 -1.62 -20.58 1.05
CA SER A 46 -2.31 -20.26 2.32
C SER A 46 -1.67 -20.87 3.57
N SER A 47 -0.57 -21.62 3.41
CA SER A 47 0.04 -22.38 4.54
C SER A 47 0.92 -21.53 5.46
N GLY A 48 1.06 -20.21 5.22
CA GLY A 48 1.94 -19.34 5.99
C GLY A 48 3.42 -19.75 5.95
N LYS A 49 3.85 -20.45 4.91
CA LYS A 49 5.22 -20.91 4.72
C LYS A 49 5.97 -19.90 3.87
N GLU A 50 7.02 -19.34 4.45
CA GLU A 50 7.84 -18.29 3.88
C GLU A 50 9.31 -18.75 3.92
N PRO A 51 9.86 -19.25 2.80
CA PRO A 51 11.30 -19.47 2.69
C PRO A 51 12.04 -18.14 2.60
N ASP A 52 13.23 -18.05 3.17
CA ASP A 52 14.01 -16.81 3.13
C ASP A 52 14.29 -16.36 1.69
N PHE A 53 14.61 -17.31 0.78
CA PHE A 53 14.75 -16.99 -0.65
C PHE A 53 14.22 -18.11 -1.55
N ILE A 54 13.67 -17.69 -2.71
CA ILE A 54 13.49 -18.57 -3.88
C ILE A 54 14.28 -17.97 -5.04
N LEU A 55 15.19 -18.76 -5.62
CA LEU A 55 15.95 -18.40 -6.80
C LEU A 55 15.45 -19.21 -7.99
N PHE A 56 15.07 -18.55 -9.06
CA PHE A 56 14.75 -19.17 -10.35
C PHE A 56 15.90 -18.97 -11.33
N SER A 57 16.28 -20.01 -12.01
CA SER A 57 17.19 -19.98 -13.15
C SER A 57 16.49 -20.49 -14.38
N LYS A 58 16.52 -19.72 -15.48
CA LYS A 58 15.94 -20.11 -16.78
C LYS A 58 16.49 -21.41 -17.32
N LYS A 59 17.70 -21.80 -16.90
CA LYS A 59 18.41 -23.00 -17.37
C LYS A 59 18.42 -24.15 -16.37
N LEU A 60 18.30 -23.85 -15.09
CA LEU A 60 18.49 -24.84 -14.04
C LEU A 60 17.20 -25.21 -13.32
N GLY A 61 16.27 -24.28 -13.13
CA GLY A 61 15.04 -24.49 -12.40
C GLY A 61 14.94 -23.63 -11.13
N LEU A 62 14.24 -24.12 -10.11
CA LEU A 62 13.99 -23.42 -8.85
C LEU A 62 14.87 -23.94 -7.71
N LEU A 63 15.31 -23.02 -6.88
CA LEU A 63 16.06 -23.32 -5.65
C LEU A 63 15.44 -22.58 -4.48
N VAL A 64 15.08 -23.30 -3.43
CA VAL A 64 14.63 -22.76 -2.15
C VAL A 64 15.83 -22.66 -1.22
N LEU A 65 16.09 -21.47 -0.66
CA LEU A 65 17.15 -21.25 0.30
C LEU A 65 16.54 -20.93 1.67
N GLU A 66 17.14 -21.53 2.71
CA GLU A 66 16.83 -21.29 4.12
C GLU A 66 18.10 -20.81 4.81
N VAL A 67 18.07 -19.63 5.41
CA VAL A 67 19.21 -18.99 6.07
C VAL A 67 19.15 -19.21 7.58
N LYS A 68 20.26 -19.60 8.17
CA LYS A 68 20.39 -19.74 9.63
C LYS A 68 21.58 -18.95 10.13
N ASP A 69 21.31 -17.83 10.74
CA ASP A 69 22.30 -16.88 11.24
C ASP A 69 22.95 -17.33 12.56
N TRP A 70 23.04 -18.67 12.73
CA TRP A 70 23.65 -19.30 13.89
C TRP A 70 25.16 -19.38 13.78
N THR A 71 25.84 -19.36 14.92
CA THR A 71 27.25 -19.72 15.03
C THR A 71 27.39 -21.17 15.52
N SER A 72 28.54 -21.81 15.24
CA SER A 72 28.84 -23.16 15.73
C SER A 72 28.71 -23.29 17.26
N LYS A 73 29.11 -22.24 18.00
CA LYS A 73 29.03 -22.18 19.47
C LYS A 73 27.61 -22.08 20.03
N GLN A 74 26.65 -21.58 19.27
CA GLN A 74 25.27 -21.51 19.70
C GLN A 74 24.53 -22.85 19.59
N ILE A 75 25.01 -23.78 18.78
CA ILE A 75 24.39 -25.09 18.58
C ILE A 75 24.79 -26.02 19.73
N THR A 76 23.87 -26.28 20.66
CA THR A 76 24.14 -27.07 21.87
C THR A 76 23.67 -28.52 21.80
N ALA A 77 22.61 -28.79 21.03
CA ALA A 77 22.12 -30.14 20.78
C ALA A 77 21.43 -30.21 19.42
N TYR A 78 21.42 -31.37 18.82
CA TYR A 78 20.80 -31.59 17.50
C TYR A 78 20.34 -33.05 17.36
N ASN A 79 19.31 -33.22 16.53
CA ASN A 79 18.81 -34.51 16.08
C ASN A 79 18.19 -34.36 14.68
N PRO A 80 17.71 -35.43 14.03
CA PRO A 80 17.11 -35.33 12.69
C PRO A 80 15.92 -34.38 12.58
N HIS A 81 15.28 -34.01 13.69
CA HIS A 81 14.06 -33.22 13.72
C HIS A 81 14.29 -31.77 14.17
N GLN A 82 15.19 -31.58 15.15
CA GLN A 82 15.34 -30.32 15.87
C GLN A 82 16.79 -30.02 16.23
N PHE A 83 17.13 -28.75 16.28
CA PHE A 83 18.36 -28.17 16.81
C PHE A 83 18.02 -27.37 18.07
N THR A 84 18.85 -27.44 19.09
CA THR A 84 18.76 -26.59 20.28
C THR A 84 19.83 -25.50 20.17
N ILE A 85 19.38 -24.26 20.12
CA ILE A 85 20.22 -23.08 19.90
C ILE A 85 20.18 -22.18 21.13
N LEU A 86 21.32 -21.67 21.57
CA LEU A 86 21.41 -20.67 22.62
C LEU A 86 21.10 -19.27 22.03
N ILE A 87 19.96 -18.71 22.43
CA ILE A 87 19.57 -17.34 22.08
C ILE A 87 19.52 -16.52 23.38
N SER A 88 20.35 -15.48 23.47
CA SER A 88 20.49 -14.67 24.69
C SER A 88 20.74 -15.50 25.96
N GLY A 89 21.53 -16.59 25.82
CA GLY A 89 21.87 -17.48 26.93
C GLY A 89 20.78 -18.51 27.29
N LYS A 90 19.64 -18.53 26.61
CA LYS A 90 18.57 -19.51 26.84
C LYS A 90 18.50 -20.54 25.72
N PRO A 91 18.33 -21.82 26.02
CA PRO A 91 18.20 -22.86 25.00
C PRO A 91 16.80 -22.82 24.36
N GLU A 92 16.75 -22.63 23.04
CA GLU A 92 15.52 -22.71 22.24
C GLU A 92 15.60 -23.87 21.26
N LYS A 93 14.49 -24.59 21.11
CA LYS A 93 14.35 -25.65 20.12
C LYS A 93 13.87 -25.07 18.79
N LYS A 94 14.63 -25.30 17.74
CA LYS A 94 14.32 -24.89 16.35
C LYS A 94 14.20 -26.14 15.47
N THR A 95 13.36 -26.10 14.46
CA THR A 95 13.25 -27.18 13.46
C THR A 95 14.59 -27.37 12.75
N ASN A 96 14.93 -28.60 12.37
CA ASN A 96 16.10 -28.86 11.52
C ASN A 96 15.98 -28.07 10.21
N PRO A 97 16.98 -27.23 9.86
CA PRO A 97 16.91 -26.35 8.69
C PRO A 97 16.68 -27.06 7.35
N ASP A 98 17.29 -28.22 7.12
CA ASP A 98 17.08 -28.99 5.89
C ASP A 98 15.64 -29.52 5.81
N ARG A 99 15.08 -29.94 6.94
CA ARG A 99 13.69 -30.37 7.02
C ARG A 99 12.71 -29.21 6.81
N GLN A 100 13.07 -28.03 7.31
CA GLN A 100 12.32 -26.79 7.09
C GLN A 100 12.31 -26.44 5.61
N ALA A 101 13.47 -26.38 4.97
CA ALA A 101 13.60 -26.13 3.53
C ALA A 101 12.87 -27.19 2.68
N LYS A 102 12.93 -28.49 3.07
CA LYS A 102 12.16 -29.56 2.43
C LYS A 102 10.65 -29.32 2.51
N SER A 103 10.16 -28.80 3.64
CA SER A 103 8.74 -28.49 3.81
C SER A 103 8.29 -27.38 2.87
N TYR A 104 9.13 -26.40 2.60
CA TYR A 104 8.89 -25.31 1.65
C TYR A 104 8.86 -25.82 0.20
N VAL A 105 9.83 -26.67 -0.17
CA VAL A 105 9.81 -27.34 -1.48
C VAL A 105 8.50 -28.08 -1.72
N ASN A 106 8.01 -28.82 -0.70
CA ASN A 106 6.75 -29.55 -0.83
C ASN A 106 5.53 -28.61 -0.95
N ALA A 107 5.52 -27.49 -0.23
CA ALA A 107 4.48 -26.48 -0.35
C ALA A 107 4.50 -25.82 -1.74
N LEU A 108 5.70 -25.46 -2.21
CA LEU A 108 5.89 -24.85 -3.53
C LEU A 108 5.45 -25.81 -4.65
N LYS A 109 5.81 -27.10 -4.55
CA LYS A 109 5.34 -28.13 -5.52
C LYS A 109 3.82 -28.22 -5.57
N ARG A 110 3.13 -28.17 -4.42
CA ARG A 110 1.66 -28.19 -4.39
C ARG A 110 1.08 -26.97 -5.08
N LYS A 111 1.58 -25.77 -4.75
CA LYS A 111 1.12 -24.51 -5.34
C LYS A 111 1.33 -24.47 -6.86
N LEU A 112 2.49 -24.88 -7.35
CA LEU A 112 2.80 -24.85 -8.78
C LEU A 112 2.00 -25.92 -9.58
N ARG A 113 1.55 -27.00 -8.95
CA ARG A 113 0.66 -27.98 -9.58
C ARG A 113 -0.74 -27.45 -9.87
N GLU A 114 -1.14 -26.36 -9.22
CA GLU A 114 -2.40 -25.66 -9.51
C GLU A 114 -2.36 -24.90 -10.86
N CYS A 115 -1.17 -24.77 -11.47
CA CYS A 115 -0.96 -24.12 -12.76
C CYS A 115 -0.77 -25.20 -13.86
N PRO A 116 -1.78 -25.51 -14.67
CA PRO A 116 -1.69 -26.56 -15.69
C PRO A 116 -0.56 -26.36 -16.70
N GLU A 117 -0.23 -25.10 -17.01
CA GLU A 117 0.84 -24.75 -17.95
C GLU A 117 2.23 -25.19 -17.47
N LEU A 118 2.42 -25.34 -16.15
CA LEU A 118 3.68 -25.77 -15.55
C LEU A 118 3.79 -27.30 -15.40
N LEU A 119 2.74 -28.03 -15.78
CA LEU A 119 2.74 -29.49 -15.76
C LEU A 119 3.22 -30.06 -17.11
N SER A 120 3.88 -31.22 -17.02
CA SER A 120 4.33 -31.94 -18.19
C SER A 120 3.15 -32.55 -18.95
N SER A 121 3.16 -32.37 -20.26
CA SER A 121 2.28 -33.06 -21.19
C SER A 121 2.92 -34.33 -21.79
N ASP A 122 4.15 -34.65 -21.40
CA ASP A 122 4.82 -35.89 -21.81
C ASP A 122 4.12 -37.08 -21.14
N PRO A 123 3.68 -38.10 -21.91
CA PRO A 123 2.96 -39.27 -21.38
C PRO A 123 3.68 -40.00 -20.23
N GLU A 124 5.03 -39.98 -20.23
CA GLU A 124 5.84 -40.63 -19.20
C GLU A 124 5.85 -39.81 -17.89
N PHE A 125 5.64 -38.48 -17.99
CA PHE A 125 5.71 -37.53 -16.84
C PHE A 125 4.43 -36.70 -16.71
N GLU A 126 3.31 -37.16 -17.23
CA GLU A 126 2.04 -36.45 -17.22
C GLU A 126 1.64 -36.04 -15.78
N GLY A 127 1.25 -34.77 -15.61
CA GLY A 127 0.87 -34.21 -14.31
C GLY A 127 2.04 -33.92 -13.36
N GLN A 128 3.28 -34.21 -13.74
CA GLN A 128 4.46 -33.80 -12.98
C GLN A 128 4.90 -32.38 -13.38
N LEU A 129 5.53 -31.67 -12.43
CA LEU A 129 6.09 -30.35 -12.73
C LEU A 129 7.24 -30.44 -13.74
N LYS A 130 7.21 -29.60 -14.77
CA LYS A 130 8.30 -29.43 -15.76
C LYS A 130 9.59 -28.91 -15.11
N ILE A 131 9.48 -28.27 -13.93
CA ILE A 131 10.56 -27.51 -13.29
C ILE A 131 11.12 -28.32 -12.13
N PRO A 132 12.43 -28.59 -12.09
CA PRO A 132 13.09 -29.16 -10.91
C PRO A 132 13.13 -28.12 -9.80
N ILE A 133 12.90 -28.56 -8.56
CA ILE A 133 12.97 -27.74 -7.37
C ILE A 133 13.96 -28.36 -6.39
N GLY A 134 15.07 -27.64 -6.16
CA GLY A 134 16.09 -27.95 -5.20
C GLY A 134 15.94 -27.17 -3.91
N ARG A 135 16.81 -27.48 -2.93
CA ARG A 135 16.92 -26.74 -1.67
C ARG A 135 18.34 -26.62 -1.22
N ILE A 136 18.66 -25.51 -0.54
CA ILE A 136 19.93 -25.26 0.12
C ILE A 136 19.68 -24.63 1.49
N VAL A 137 20.48 -25.04 2.49
CA VAL A 137 20.56 -24.35 3.77
C VAL A 137 21.81 -23.49 3.76
N VAL A 138 21.69 -22.25 4.21
CA VAL A 138 22.81 -21.30 4.26
C VAL A 138 23.17 -20.99 5.70
N PHE A 139 24.45 -21.16 6.05
CA PHE A 139 25.02 -20.83 7.36
C PHE A 139 26.05 -19.69 7.21
N PRO A 140 25.59 -18.43 7.23
CA PRO A 140 26.48 -17.29 6.96
C PRO A 140 27.60 -17.09 7.99
N ASN A 141 27.45 -17.67 9.19
CA ASN A 141 28.39 -17.51 10.30
C ASN A 141 29.22 -18.75 10.63
N ILE A 142 28.99 -19.87 9.95
CA ILE A 142 29.72 -21.12 10.16
C ILE A 142 30.64 -21.36 8.96
N SER A 143 31.95 -21.58 9.22
CA SER A 143 32.90 -21.93 8.16
C SER A 143 32.80 -23.41 7.77
N ARG A 144 33.39 -23.79 6.63
CA ARG A 144 33.47 -25.19 6.20
C ARG A 144 34.27 -26.05 7.18
N ASP A 145 35.31 -25.49 7.78
CA ASP A 145 36.13 -26.19 8.77
C ASP A 145 35.38 -26.45 10.07
N GLU A 146 34.67 -25.41 10.59
CA GLU A 146 33.79 -25.58 11.76
C GLU A 146 32.67 -26.61 11.51
N TYR A 147 32.14 -26.63 10.30
CA TYR A 147 31.14 -27.65 9.91
C TYR A 147 31.77 -29.05 9.86
N ALA A 148 32.96 -29.21 9.27
CA ALA A 148 33.66 -30.49 9.14
C ALA A 148 34.04 -31.10 10.51
N GLU A 149 34.39 -30.24 11.47
CA GLU A 149 34.68 -30.63 12.84
C GLU A 149 33.42 -30.91 13.68
N SER A 150 32.24 -30.42 13.24
CA SER A 150 30.99 -30.59 13.96
C SER A 150 30.37 -31.96 13.71
N ASN A 151 29.66 -32.48 14.71
CA ASN A 151 28.88 -33.71 14.55
C ASN A 151 27.53 -33.50 13.88
N PHE A 152 27.01 -32.25 13.74
CA PHE A 152 25.73 -32.00 13.05
C PHE A 152 25.86 -32.22 11.54
N ARG A 153 27.07 -32.38 10.97
CA ARG A 153 27.29 -32.80 9.57
C ARG A 153 26.53 -34.10 9.19
N TRP A 154 26.20 -34.92 10.14
CA TRP A 154 25.41 -36.13 9.91
C TRP A 154 23.91 -35.86 9.63
N PHE A 155 23.44 -34.65 9.93
CA PHE A 155 22.04 -34.26 9.79
C PHE A 155 21.81 -33.15 8.76
N ILE A 156 22.88 -32.55 8.26
CA ILE A 156 22.89 -31.49 7.24
C ILE A 156 23.93 -31.87 6.17
N GLU A 157 23.48 -32.10 4.94
CA GLU A 157 24.36 -32.49 3.83
C GLU A 157 25.18 -31.30 3.32
N SER A 158 26.49 -31.42 3.19
CA SER A 158 27.39 -30.34 2.68
C SER A 158 27.06 -29.93 1.26
N GLU A 159 26.60 -30.87 0.43
CA GLU A 159 26.20 -30.62 -0.97
C GLU A 159 24.96 -29.73 -1.07
N ARG A 160 24.12 -29.72 -0.03
CA ARG A 160 22.93 -28.89 0.08
C ARG A 160 23.09 -27.74 1.08
N SER A 161 24.33 -27.32 1.33
CA SER A 161 24.62 -26.23 2.27
C SER A 161 25.61 -25.24 1.69
N LEU A 162 25.42 -23.95 2.00
CA LEU A 162 26.40 -22.89 1.79
C LEU A 162 26.89 -22.39 3.15
N PHE A 163 28.17 -22.09 3.22
CA PHE A 163 28.86 -21.67 4.44
C PHE A 163 29.46 -20.27 4.28
N LYS A 164 29.95 -19.72 5.38
CA LYS A 164 30.60 -18.40 5.43
C LYS A 164 31.64 -18.21 4.32
N ASP A 165 32.46 -19.25 4.05
CA ASP A 165 33.51 -19.20 3.04
C ASP A 165 32.97 -19.10 1.61
N ASP A 166 31.79 -19.68 1.36
CA ASP A 166 31.14 -19.64 0.05
C ASP A 166 30.59 -18.25 -0.27
N LEU A 167 30.17 -17.50 0.77
CA LEU A 167 29.58 -16.17 0.65
C LEU A 167 30.63 -15.05 0.57
N ALA A 168 31.89 -15.34 0.87
CA ALA A 168 32.95 -14.35 0.88
C ALA A 168 33.21 -13.78 -0.53
N ALA A 169 33.45 -12.48 -0.64
CA ALA A 169 33.74 -11.81 -1.91
C ALA A 169 34.99 -12.41 -2.62
N ALA A 170 35.99 -12.80 -1.84
CA ALA A 170 37.20 -13.53 -2.32
C ALA A 170 36.97 -15.05 -2.45
N GLY A 171 35.76 -15.54 -2.14
CA GLY A 171 35.41 -16.95 -2.19
C GLY A 171 35.40 -17.51 -3.61
N LYS A 172 35.57 -18.83 -3.73
CA LYS A 172 35.68 -19.52 -5.02
C LYS A 172 34.48 -19.27 -5.96
N ILE A 173 33.30 -18.98 -5.41
CA ILE A 173 32.06 -18.78 -6.19
C ILE A 173 32.00 -17.36 -6.75
N LEU A 174 32.15 -16.33 -5.93
CA LEU A 174 32.04 -14.93 -6.37
C LEU A 174 33.25 -14.47 -7.21
N SER A 175 34.42 -15.03 -6.99
CA SER A 175 35.62 -14.75 -7.80
C SER A 175 35.52 -15.28 -9.25
N ASP A 176 34.60 -16.21 -9.50
CA ASP A 176 34.34 -16.70 -10.86
C ASP A 176 33.40 -15.73 -11.62
N THR A 177 33.99 -14.86 -12.42
CA THR A 177 33.26 -13.89 -13.25
C THR A 177 32.37 -14.51 -14.31
N SER A 178 32.62 -15.78 -14.70
CA SER A 178 31.79 -16.52 -15.66
C SER A 178 30.47 -17.02 -15.05
N GLY A 179 30.39 -17.11 -13.73
CA GLY A 179 29.25 -17.67 -12.99
C GLY A 179 29.11 -19.18 -13.09
N ARG A 180 30.07 -19.88 -13.69
CA ARG A 180 30.02 -21.34 -13.89
C ARG A 180 30.03 -22.09 -12.57
N LYS A 181 30.89 -21.69 -11.62
CA LYS A 181 30.95 -22.32 -10.28
C LYS A 181 29.65 -22.15 -9.50
N PHE A 182 29.00 -20.99 -9.61
CA PHE A 182 27.68 -20.77 -9.03
C PHE A 182 26.65 -21.70 -9.65
N GLN A 183 26.59 -21.81 -10.98
CA GLN A 183 25.66 -22.70 -11.68
C GLN A 183 25.90 -24.17 -11.35
N GLU A 184 27.15 -24.63 -11.34
CA GLU A 184 27.53 -26.00 -10.95
C GLU A 184 27.08 -26.33 -9.51
N ARG A 185 27.24 -25.35 -8.60
CA ARG A 185 26.80 -25.50 -7.20
C ARG A 185 25.30 -25.70 -7.07
N ILE A 186 24.51 -24.94 -7.82
CA ILE A 186 23.04 -25.06 -7.84
C ILE A 186 22.62 -26.35 -8.53
N ALA A 187 23.18 -26.65 -9.69
CA ALA A 187 22.82 -27.83 -10.48
C ALA A 187 22.96 -29.14 -9.69
N GLY A 188 23.97 -29.24 -8.81
CA GLY A 188 24.17 -30.39 -7.92
C GLY A 188 23.06 -30.62 -6.91
N THR A 189 22.18 -29.65 -6.67
CA THR A 189 21.07 -29.77 -5.72
C THR A 189 19.73 -30.10 -6.36
N LEU A 190 19.66 -30.06 -7.68
CA LEU A 190 18.44 -30.24 -8.44
C LEU A 190 18.19 -31.72 -8.79
N PRO A 191 16.93 -32.19 -8.75
CA PRO A 191 16.60 -33.62 -8.90
C PRO A 191 16.71 -34.15 -10.35
N PHE A 192 16.61 -33.26 -11.35
CA PHE A 192 16.71 -33.62 -12.77
C PHE A 192 17.13 -32.41 -13.62
N ARG A 193 17.52 -32.67 -14.88
CA ARG A 193 17.92 -31.61 -15.81
C ARG A 193 16.70 -30.86 -16.34
N PHE A 194 16.79 -29.54 -16.33
CA PHE A 194 15.76 -28.64 -16.77
C PHE A 194 15.90 -28.29 -18.26
N ARG A 195 14.78 -28.34 -18.99
CA ARG A 195 14.74 -27.99 -20.42
C ARG A 195 14.42 -26.51 -20.69
N GLY A 196 14.13 -25.73 -19.66
CA GLY A 196 13.67 -24.35 -19.74
C GLY A 196 12.16 -24.23 -19.79
N LEU A 197 11.68 -23.01 -19.69
CA LEU A 197 10.29 -22.61 -19.87
C LEU A 197 10.17 -21.65 -21.03
N THR A 198 9.00 -21.59 -21.65
CA THR A 198 8.61 -20.50 -22.55
C THR A 198 8.38 -19.23 -21.77
N GLU A 199 8.42 -18.06 -22.41
CA GLU A 199 8.16 -16.77 -21.75
C GLU A 199 6.79 -16.73 -21.05
N LYS A 200 5.77 -17.36 -21.63
CA LYS A 200 4.44 -17.47 -21.05
C LYS A 200 4.43 -18.32 -19.78
N GLU A 201 5.15 -19.43 -19.77
CA GLU A 201 5.31 -20.30 -18.60
C GLU A 201 6.17 -19.63 -17.51
N GLU A 202 7.22 -18.89 -17.89
CA GLU A 202 8.00 -18.07 -16.94
C GLU A 202 7.14 -16.99 -16.27
N ALA A 203 6.28 -16.31 -17.04
CA ALA A 203 5.35 -15.33 -16.48
C ALA A 203 4.36 -15.98 -15.49
N LYS A 204 3.83 -17.17 -15.82
CA LYS A 204 2.95 -17.94 -14.93
C LYS A 204 3.66 -18.40 -13.67
N LEU A 205 4.91 -18.87 -13.79
CA LEU A 205 5.74 -19.25 -12.67
C LEU A 205 6.00 -18.05 -11.72
N SER A 206 6.42 -16.93 -12.32
CA SER A 206 6.68 -15.70 -11.55
C SER A 206 5.43 -15.23 -10.82
N PHE A 207 4.29 -15.22 -11.49
CA PHE A 207 3.01 -14.86 -10.88
C PHE A 207 2.59 -15.84 -9.77
N ALA A 208 2.87 -17.14 -9.92
CA ALA A 208 2.54 -18.11 -8.88
C ALA A 208 3.41 -17.97 -7.62
N ILE A 209 4.68 -17.59 -7.77
CA ILE A 209 5.61 -17.37 -6.64
C ILE A 209 5.43 -15.98 -6.04
N TRP A 210 5.34 -14.99 -6.91
CA TRP A 210 5.23 -13.57 -6.59
C TRP A 210 4.16 -12.95 -7.48
N PRO A 211 2.90 -12.89 -7.03
CA PRO A 211 1.81 -12.35 -7.82
C PRO A 211 1.98 -10.83 -8.03
N GLU A 212 2.71 -10.50 -9.08
CA GLU A 212 2.91 -9.14 -9.58
C GLU A 212 2.07 -8.96 -10.84
N SER A 213 1.17 -8.00 -10.83
CA SER A 213 0.49 -7.57 -12.04
C SER A 213 1.32 -6.45 -12.68
N ARG A 214 2.14 -6.77 -13.68
CA ARG A 214 2.80 -5.74 -14.49
C ARG A 214 1.80 -5.19 -15.49
N ILE A 215 1.54 -3.90 -15.38
CA ILE A 215 0.94 -3.13 -16.44
C ILE A 215 2.11 -2.51 -17.22
N ASP A 216 2.42 -3.06 -18.37
CA ASP A 216 3.30 -2.39 -19.33
C ASP A 216 2.54 -1.16 -19.85
N LEU A 217 2.80 -0.02 -19.24
CA LEU A 217 2.35 1.27 -19.77
C LEU A 217 3.13 1.51 -21.07
N PRO A 218 2.47 1.60 -22.22
CA PRO A 218 3.15 1.98 -23.45
C PRO A 218 3.62 3.44 -23.29
N LEU A 219 4.90 3.62 -23.06
CA LEU A 219 5.57 4.92 -23.15
C LEU A 219 5.46 5.40 -24.59
N ARG A 220 4.40 6.12 -24.93
CA ARG A 220 4.38 6.92 -26.16
C ARG A 220 5.24 8.14 -25.92
N GLN A 221 6.46 8.10 -26.44
CA GLN A 221 7.27 9.28 -26.67
C GLN A 221 6.55 10.18 -27.68
N GLY A 222 6.02 11.28 -27.20
CA GLY A 222 5.44 12.34 -28.02
C GLY A 222 5.18 13.55 -27.14
N ALA A 223 5.68 14.71 -27.54
CA ALA A 223 5.70 15.95 -26.79
C ALA A 223 4.45 16.20 -25.91
N GLY A 224 4.68 16.34 -24.63
CA GLY A 224 3.87 17.11 -23.71
C GLY A 224 2.48 16.59 -23.41
N LYS A 225 2.30 15.40 -22.85
CA LYS A 225 1.19 15.01 -21.95
C LYS A 225 1.16 13.49 -21.85
N VAL A 226 1.59 12.98 -20.71
CA VAL A 226 1.49 11.54 -20.38
C VAL A 226 0.02 11.26 -20.08
N ARG A 227 -0.69 10.71 -21.05
CA ARG A 227 -2.04 10.19 -20.83
C ARG A 227 -1.89 8.83 -20.12
N VAL A 228 -1.97 8.84 -18.81
CA VAL A 228 -2.06 7.59 -18.05
C VAL A 228 -3.46 7.03 -18.28
N GLN A 229 -3.57 5.99 -19.11
CA GLN A 229 -4.82 5.25 -19.22
C GLN A 229 -5.11 4.59 -17.86
N ARG A 230 -6.35 4.73 -17.39
CA ARG A 230 -6.87 4.07 -16.21
C ARG A 230 -6.86 2.57 -16.41
N GLU A 231 -5.86 1.94 -15.91
CA GLU A 231 -5.94 0.54 -15.55
C GLU A 231 -5.63 0.45 -14.06
N VAL A 232 -6.35 -0.41 -13.36
CA VAL A 232 -6.17 -0.70 -11.93
C VAL A 232 -4.67 -0.69 -11.64
N LEU A 233 -4.23 0.26 -10.81
CA LEU A 233 -2.82 0.34 -10.41
C LEU A 233 -2.41 -1.02 -9.87
N ALA A 234 -1.56 -1.71 -10.58
CA ALA A 234 -0.94 -2.91 -10.05
C ALA A 234 -0.26 -2.53 -8.74
N LEU A 235 -0.48 -3.35 -7.72
CA LEU A 235 0.26 -3.20 -6.48
C LEU A 235 1.74 -3.35 -6.82
N ASP A 236 2.54 -2.42 -6.35
CA ASP A 236 3.99 -2.57 -6.40
C ASP A 236 4.42 -3.76 -5.51
N GLU A 237 5.66 -4.18 -5.67
CA GLU A 237 6.22 -5.31 -4.93
C GLU A 237 6.06 -5.18 -3.41
N GLU A 238 6.29 -3.99 -2.87
CA GLU A 238 6.13 -3.68 -1.45
C GLU A 238 4.66 -3.78 -1.03
N GLN A 239 3.74 -3.22 -1.82
CA GLN A 239 2.30 -3.28 -1.56
C GLN A 239 1.77 -4.71 -1.70
N ALA A 240 2.18 -5.43 -2.75
CA ALA A 240 1.80 -6.82 -2.96
C ALA A 240 2.33 -7.72 -1.85
N ARG A 241 3.58 -7.53 -1.44
CA ARG A 241 4.19 -8.23 -0.31
C ARG A 241 3.40 -7.96 0.97
N LEU A 242 3.11 -6.71 1.26
CA LEU A 242 2.36 -6.33 2.46
C LEU A 242 0.97 -6.95 2.47
N ALA A 243 0.26 -6.95 1.34
CA ALA A 243 -1.06 -7.57 1.21
C ALA A 243 -1.01 -9.09 1.43
N LEU A 244 0.07 -9.75 0.97
CA LEU A 244 0.27 -11.19 1.13
C LEU A 244 0.74 -11.58 2.54
N HIS A 245 1.52 -10.69 3.22
CA HIS A 245 2.09 -10.94 4.55
C HIS A 245 1.17 -10.53 5.70
N LEU A 246 -0.12 -10.34 5.44
CA LEU A 246 -1.11 -10.23 6.49
C LEU A 246 -1.29 -11.58 7.18
N GLY A 247 -0.26 -11.99 7.90
CA GLY A 247 -0.38 -13.03 8.89
C GLY A 247 -1.32 -12.58 10.01
N SER A 248 -1.71 -13.51 10.87
CA SER A 248 -2.64 -13.29 11.97
C SER A 248 -2.25 -12.13 12.89
N GLY A 249 -3.24 -11.38 13.36
CA GLY A 249 -3.13 -10.35 14.39
C GLY A 249 -3.31 -8.90 13.89
N HIS A 250 -2.94 -7.94 14.74
CA HIS A 250 -3.18 -6.52 14.45
C HIS A 250 -1.98 -5.90 13.74
N LYS A 251 -2.22 -5.08 12.71
CA LYS A 251 -1.20 -4.40 11.89
C LYS A 251 -1.58 -2.96 11.60
N VAL A 252 -0.58 -2.13 11.38
CA VAL A 252 -0.74 -0.73 10.98
C VAL A 252 0.05 -0.50 9.69
N ILE A 253 -0.58 0.10 8.70
CA ILE A 253 0.03 0.51 7.44
C ILE A 253 0.13 2.02 7.44
N LYS A 254 1.35 2.56 7.36
CA LYS A 254 1.60 4.00 7.27
C LYS A 254 2.18 4.35 5.91
N GLY A 255 1.81 5.50 5.38
CA GLY A 255 2.38 6.00 4.13
C GLY A 255 1.83 7.37 3.77
N PRO A 256 2.51 8.11 2.89
CA PRO A 256 2.02 9.39 2.40
C PRO A 256 0.73 9.22 1.58
N PRO A 257 -0.02 10.31 1.34
CA PRO A 257 -1.10 10.29 0.37
C PRO A 257 -0.62 9.77 -0.98
N GLY A 258 -1.44 8.95 -1.63
CA GLY A 258 -1.07 8.38 -2.94
C GLY A 258 -0.08 7.21 -2.91
N SER A 259 0.30 6.69 -1.74
CA SER A 259 1.14 5.49 -1.64
C SER A 259 0.38 4.17 -1.84
N GLY A 260 -0.94 4.21 -2.05
CA GLY A 260 -1.75 3.03 -2.35
C GLY A 260 -2.28 2.27 -1.13
N LYS A 261 -2.31 2.87 0.06
CA LYS A 261 -2.83 2.26 1.30
C LYS A 261 -4.19 1.59 1.13
N THR A 262 -5.15 2.29 0.52
CA THR A 262 -6.50 1.78 0.22
C THR A 262 -6.47 0.55 -0.68
N LEU A 263 -5.61 0.54 -1.70
CA LEU A 263 -5.44 -0.62 -2.60
C LEU A 263 -4.88 -1.82 -1.84
N VAL A 264 -3.89 -1.60 -0.97
CA VAL A 264 -3.36 -2.65 -0.09
C VAL A 264 -4.46 -3.23 0.78
N LEU A 265 -5.30 -2.39 1.42
CA LEU A 265 -6.41 -2.88 2.25
C LEU A 265 -7.43 -3.70 1.45
N VAL A 266 -7.83 -3.21 0.26
CA VAL A 266 -8.75 -3.95 -0.63
C VAL A 266 -8.14 -5.29 -1.03
N ASP A 267 -6.87 -5.30 -1.38
CA ASP A 267 -6.17 -6.54 -1.74
C ASP A 267 -6.10 -7.51 -0.57
N CYS A 268 -5.82 -7.00 0.63
CA CYS A 268 -5.86 -7.77 1.87
C CYS A 268 -7.23 -8.40 2.12
N CYS A 269 -8.33 -7.65 1.96
CA CYS A 269 -9.69 -8.20 2.04
C CYS A 269 -9.90 -9.35 1.07
N CYS A 270 -9.48 -9.15 -0.19
CA CYS A 270 -9.63 -10.16 -1.23
C CYS A 270 -8.79 -11.40 -0.97
N GLN A 271 -7.58 -11.25 -0.45
CA GLN A 271 -6.69 -12.35 -0.09
C GLN A 271 -7.26 -13.13 1.09
N LEU A 272 -7.68 -12.46 2.18
CA LEU A 272 -8.31 -13.11 3.31
C LEU A 272 -9.54 -13.92 2.87
N HIS A 273 -10.40 -13.35 2.05
CA HIS A 273 -11.61 -14.02 1.58
C HIS A 273 -11.31 -15.24 0.70
N ARG A 274 -10.29 -15.17 -0.18
CA ARG A 274 -9.95 -16.25 -1.13
C ARG A 274 -9.16 -17.38 -0.52
N TYR A 275 -8.22 -17.06 0.36
CA TYR A 275 -7.18 -18.02 0.79
C TYR A 275 -7.26 -18.41 2.26
N HIS A 276 -8.15 -17.79 3.05
CA HIS A 276 -8.37 -18.09 4.46
C HIS A 276 -9.81 -18.56 4.70
N PRO A 277 -10.11 -19.85 4.49
CA PRO A 277 -11.49 -20.39 4.62
C PRO A 277 -12.11 -20.19 6.00
N GLU A 278 -11.26 -20.00 7.03
CA GLU A 278 -11.67 -19.64 8.39
C GLU A 278 -12.14 -18.19 8.52
N CYS A 279 -11.76 -17.31 7.58
CA CYS A 279 -12.09 -15.89 7.55
C CYS A 279 -13.35 -15.67 6.70
N LYS A 280 -14.53 -15.91 7.29
CA LYS A 280 -15.81 -15.88 6.57
C LYS A 280 -16.45 -14.50 6.53
N ARG A 281 -16.27 -13.71 7.59
CA ARG A 281 -16.87 -12.38 7.73
C ARG A 281 -15.78 -11.33 7.88
N ILE A 282 -15.60 -10.52 6.86
CA ILE A 282 -14.60 -9.47 6.80
C ILE A 282 -15.29 -8.12 6.72
N LEU A 283 -14.92 -7.19 7.59
CA LEU A 283 -15.39 -5.80 7.56
C LEU A 283 -14.29 -4.90 7.02
N LEU A 284 -14.59 -4.17 5.95
CA LEU A 284 -13.79 -3.04 5.48
C LEU A 284 -14.57 -1.76 5.80
N VAL A 285 -14.06 -0.99 6.76
CA VAL A 285 -14.73 0.21 7.27
C VAL A 285 -13.90 1.46 6.99
N CYS A 286 -14.56 2.52 6.59
CA CYS A 286 -14.00 3.86 6.44
C CYS A 286 -14.88 4.90 7.13
N PHE A 287 -14.39 6.12 7.24
CA PHE A 287 -15.17 7.22 7.83
C PHE A 287 -16.01 7.95 6.78
N ASN A 288 -15.48 8.11 5.57
CA ASN A 288 -16.08 8.88 4.49
C ASN A 288 -17.14 8.07 3.71
N ILE A 289 -18.37 8.57 3.68
CA ILE A 289 -19.51 7.95 2.96
C ILE A 289 -19.20 7.77 1.47
N ALA A 290 -18.64 8.80 0.81
CA ALA A 290 -18.35 8.75 -0.62
C ALA A 290 -17.26 7.70 -0.98
N LEU A 291 -16.40 7.32 -0.03
CA LEU A 291 -15.38 6.31 -0.24
C LEU A 291 -15.95 4.89 -0.29
N VAL A 292 -17.09 4.64 0.37
CA VAL A 292 -17.71 3.29 0.42
C VAL A 292 -18.01 2.74 -0.98
N SER A 293 -18.63 3.55 -1.84
CA SER A 293 -18.94 3.15 -3.22
C SER A 293 -17.68 2.84 -4.03
N TYR A 294 -16.63 3.61 -3.84
CA TYR A 294 -15.32 3.37 -4.46
C TYR A 294 -14.68 2.06 -4.00
N LEU A 295 -14.69 1.78 -2.69
CA LEU A 295 -14.17 0.53 -2.11
C LEU A 295 -14.95 -0.70 -2.61
N LYS A 296 -16.29 -0.64 -2.61
CA LYS A 296 -17.15 -1.71 -3.16
C LYS A 296 -16.81 -2.01 -4.61
N ARG A 297 -16.59 -0.97 -5.41
CA ARG A 297 -16.19 -1.12 -6.81
C ARG A 297 -14.82 -1.78 -6.96
N LEU A 298 -13.80 -1.35 -6.20
CA LEU A 298 -12.46 -1.96 -6.25
C LEU A 298 -12.50 -3.46 -5.95
N ILE A 299 -13.34 -3.89 -5.00
CA ILE A 299 -13.53 -5.32 -4.67
C ILE A 299 -14.21 -6.05 -5.84
N GLN A 300 -15.23 -5.44 -6.47
CA GLN A 300 -15.92 -6.00 -7.63
C GLN A 300 -15.00 -6.14 -8.84
N GLU A 301 -14.12 -5.18 -9.11
CA GLU A 301 -13.09 -5.24 -10.16
C GLU A 301 -12.12 -6.41 -9.95
N LYS A 302 -11.92 -6.84 -8.70
CA LYS A 302 -11.16 -8.05 -8.36
C LYS A 302 -11.99 -9.35 -8.42
N GLY A 303 -13.23 -9.28 -8.91
CA GLY A 303 -14.11 -10.44 -9.13
C GLY A 303 -14.77 -10.98 -7.86
N LEU A 304 -14.89 -10.17 -6.81
CA LEU A 304 -15.55 -10.53 -5.55
C LEU A 304 -16.79 -9.68 -5.32
N GLY A 305 -17.82 -10.29 -4.72
CA GLY A 305 -19.01 -9.59 -4.27
C GLY A 305 -18.83 -9.01 -2.86
N THR A 306 -19.61 -7.98 -2.55
CA THR A 306 -19.72 -7.41 -1.20
C THR A 306 -21.07 -7.74 -0.58
N GLY A 307 -21.11 -8.07 0.71
CA GLY A 307 -22.33 -8.39 1.45
C GLY A 307 -22.06 -8.96 2.84
N THR A 308 -23.11 -9.13 3.62
CA THR A 308 -23.05 -9.55 5.04
C THR A 308 -22.53 -10.97 5.27
N SER A 309 -22.48 -11.82 4.26
CA SER A 309 -21.96 -13.19 4.33
C SER A 309 -20.54 -13.35 3.78
N GLY A 310 -19.82 -12.27 3.59
CA GLY A 310 -18.46 -12.27 3.03
C GLY A 310 -17.70 -11.00 3.39
N ILE A 311 -17.40 -10.18 2.39
CA ILE A 311 -16.78 -8.87 2.57
C ILE A 311 -17.87 -7.83 2.72
N GLU A 312 -18.01 -7.28 3.91
CA GLU A 312 -18.90 -6.15 4.20
C GLU A 312 -18.11 -4.83 4.11
N VAL A 313 -18.68 -3.85 3.38
CA VAL A 313 -18.06 -2.53 3.20
C VAL A 313 -19.07 -1.47 3.59
N CYS A 314 -18.75 -0.69 4.61
CA CYS A 314 -19.63 0.39 5.10
C CYS A 314 -18.80 1.56 5.68
N HIS A 315 -19.44 2.71 5.87
CA HIS A 315 -18.88 3.76 6.70
C HIS A 315 -19.24 3.54 8.19
N TYR A 316 -18.46 4.16 9.08
CA TYR A 316 -18.58 3.90 10.51
C TYR A 316 -20.00 4.09 11.09
N TYR A 317 -20.70 5.15 10.70
CA TYR A 317 -22.05 5.40 11.22
C TYR A 317 -23.13 4.52 10.60
N GLU A 318 -22.90 3.95 9.41
CA GLU A 318 -23.74 2.89 8.86
C GLU A 318 -23.62 1.63 9.73
N LEU A 319 -22.40 1.27 10.14
CA LEU A 319 -22.16 0.20 11.12
C LEU A 319 -22.85 0.49 12.46
N CYS A 320 -22.79 1.72 12.96
CA CYS A 320 -23.50 2.14 14.18
C CYS A 320 -25.01 1.97 14.04
N SER A 321 -25.58 2.36 12.89
CA SER A 321 -27.02 2.18 12.59
C SER A 321 -27.41 0.71 12.63
N GLN A 322 -26.61 -0.17 12.05
CA GLN A 322 -26.83 -1.63 12.07
C GLN A 322 -26.77 -2.18 13.51
N VAL A 323 -25.78 -1.78 14.32
CA VAL A 323 -25.65 -2.21 15.73
C VAL A 323 -26.81 -1.72 16.57
N LEU A 324 -27.26 -0.49 16.36
CA LEU A 324 -28.38 0.10 17.12
C LEU A 324 -29.74 -0.32 16.61
N GLU A 325 -29.80 -0.96 15.42
CA GLU A 325 -31.04 -1.35 14.75
C GLU A 325 -32.00 -0.17 14.51
N LYS A 326 -31.43 1.02 14.31
CA LYS A 326 -32.19 2.24 14.07
C LYS A 326 -31.48 3.11 13.02
N PRO A 327 -32.26 3.81 12.15
CA PRO A 327 -31.65 4.76 11.23
C PRO A 327 -31.03 5.93 12.01
N LEU A 328 -29.86 6.39 11.57
CA LEU A 328 -29.23 7.58 12.13
C LEU A 328 -29.55 8.79 11.25
N HIS A 329 -29.72 9.94 11.89
CA HIS A 329 -29.96 11.20 11.21
C HIS A 329 -28.64 11.92 10.97
N TYR A 330 -28.17 11.93 9.72
CA TYR A 330 -26.90 12.55 9.32
C TYR A 330 -27.00 14.07 9.13
N GLU A 331 -28.19 14.67 9.36
CA GLU A 331 -28.43 16.11 9.19
C GLU A 331 -27.94 16.94 10.39
N ASN A 332 -27.68 16.30 11.54
CA ASN A 332 -27.11 16.97 12.69
C ASN A 332 -25.60 17.07 12.54
N GLU A 333 -25.10 18.27 12.25
CA GLU A 333 -23.65 18.56 12.20
C GLU A 333 -22.99 18.69 13.60
N GLU A 334 -23.71 18.46 14.69
CA GLU A 334 -23.21 18.56 16.04
C GLU A 334 -22.30 17.38 16.40
N SER A 335 -21.04 17.64 16.68
CA SER A 335 -20.07 16.62 17.07
C SER A 335 -20.52 15.80 18.28
N GLU A 336 -21.26 16.41 19.19
CA GLU A 336 -21.83 15.78 20.40
C GLU A 336 -22.79 14.64 20.07
N TYR A 337 -23.62 14.78 19.02
CA TYR A 337 -24.51 13.71 18.57
C TYR A 337 -23.73 12.47 18.16
N TYR A 338 -22.67 12.63 17.40
CA TYR A 338 -21.85 11.50 16.92
C TYR A 338 -21.04 10.84 18.02
N GLU A 339 -20.60 11.60 19.01
CA GLU A 339 -19.97 11.07 20.23
C GLU A 339 -20.99 10.25 21.03
N PHE A 340 -22.21 10.77 21.21
CA PHE A 340 -23.30 10.07 21.89
C PHE A 340 -23.63 8.75 21.19
N VAL A 341 -23.80 8.75 19.88
CA VAL A 341 -24.07 7.53 19.08
C VAL A 341 -22.96 6.49 19.30
N THR A 342 -21.69 6.92 19.27
CA THR A 342 -20.55 6.01 19.49
C THR A 342 -20.58 5.40 20.90
N GLN A 343 -20.91 6.16 21.92
CA GLN A 343 -21.03 5.67 23.31
C GLN A 343 -22.21 4.70 23.46
N GLU A 344 -23.36 4.98 22.84
CA GLU A 344 -24.53 4.10 22.87
C GLU A 344 -24.18 2.73 22.23
N VAL A 345 -23.51 2.74 21.06
CA VAL A 345 -23.02 1.54 20.38
C VAL A 345 -22.04 0.78 21.29
N LEU A 346 -21.08 1.46 21.88
CA LEU A 346 -20.08 0.82 22.75
C LEU A 346 -20.74 0.12 23.95
N CYS A 347 -21.71 0.78 24.58
CA CYS A 347 -22.48 0.19 25.68
C CYS A 347 -23.27 -1.05 25.24
N LYS A 348 -23.95 -1.02 24.08
CA LYS A 348 -24.73 -2.15 23.55
C LYS A 348 -23.84 -3.35 23.24
N VAL A 349 -22.69 -3.11 22.61
CA VAL A 349 -21.71 -4.16 22.29
C VAL A 349 -21.12 -4.78 23.57
N GLN A 350 -20.74 -3.95 24.55
CA GLN A 350 -20.19 -4.44 25.83
C GLN A 350 -21.18 -5.29 26.65
N ARG A 351 -22.48 -5.02 26.52
CA ARG A 351 -23.54 -5.82 27.16
C ARG A 351 -23.83 -7.15 26.43
N GLY A 352 -23.21 -7.37 25.26
CA GLY A 352 -23.49 -8.56 24.45
C GLY A 352 -24.86 -8.52 23.76
N GLU A 353 -25.49 -7.35 23.64
CA GLU A 353 -26.81 -7.13 23.02
C GLU A 353 -26.70 -6.83 21.52
N CYS A 354 -25.54 -7.11 20.90
CA CYS A 354 -25.25 -6.75 19.53
C CYS A 354 -25.57 -7.92 18.58
N CYS A 355 -26.36 -7.66 17.55
CA CYS A 355 -26.68 -8.62 16.47
C CYS A 355 -25.65 -8.57 15.31
N VAL A 356 -24.77 -7.56 15.28
CA VAL A 356 -23.71 -7.38 14.28
C VAL A 356 -22.41 -8.00 14.78
N GLY A 357 -21.74 -8.77 13.93
CA GLY A 357 -20.48 -9.44 14.28
C GLY A 357 -20.70 -10.84 14.87
N PRO A 358 -19.68 -11.49 15.46
CA PRO A 358 -18.30 -11.04 15.37
C PRO A 358 -17.73 -11.16 13.97
N PHE A 359 -16.77 -10.28 13.64
CA PHE A 359 -16.02 -10.35 12.39
C PHE A 359 -14.72 -11.14 12.60
N ASP A 360 -14.30 -11.86 11.57
CA ASP A 360 -13.03 -12.60 11.56
C ASP A 360 -11.85 -11.67 11.31
N ALA A 361 -12.07 -10.65 10.47
CA ALA A 361 -11.12 -9.60 10.20
C ALA A 361 -11.81 -8.23 10.08
N ILE A 362 -11.17 -7.18 10.58
CA ILE A 362 -11.61 -5.79 10.41
C ILE A 362 -10.47 -4.98 9.80
N LEU A 363 -10.74 -4.36 8.65
CA LEU A 363 -9.81 -3.48 7.96
C LEU A 363 -10.35 -2.05 8.01
N VAL A 364 -9.51 -1.13 8.46
CA VAL A 364 -9.89 0.28 8.69
C VAL A 364 -9.13 1.16 7.72
N ASP A 365 -9.82 1.81 6.81
CA ASP A 365 -9.21 2.80 5.93
C ASP A 365 -9.31 4.20 6.53
N GLU A 366 -8.31 5.03 6.25
CA GLU A 366 -8.17 6.38 6.80
C GLU A 366 -8.32 6.39 8.34
N GLY A 367 -7.65 5.46 9.01
CA GLY A 367 -7.75 5.25 10.47
C GLY A 367 -7.46 6.47 11.33
N GLN A 368 -6.83 7.53 10.81
CA GLN A 368 -6.66 8.81 11.50
C GLN A 368 -7.99 9.55 11.77
N ASP A 369 -9.07 9.18 11.08
CA ASP A 369 -10.39 9.77 11.28
C ASP A 369 -11.17 9.12 12.43
N PHE A 370 -10.68 7.99 12.91
CA PHE A 370 -11.30 7.24 14.00
C PHE A 370 -10.76 7.70 15.35
N ASN A 371 -11.64 8.10 16.24
CA ASN A 371 -11.26 8.35 17.65
C ASN A 371 -11.12 7.03 18.43
N ASN A 372 -10.68 7.15 19.69
CA ASN A 372 -10.41 5.99 20.52
C ASN A 372 -11.63 5.11 20.79
N ASP A 373 -12.79 5.70 20.97
CA ASP A 373 -14.00 4.96 21.31
C ASP A 373 -14.57 4.26 20.06
N MET A 374 -14.45 4.85 18.88
CA MET A 374 -14.73 4.19 17.60
C MET A 374 -13.85 2.95 17.40
N LEU A 375 -12.55 3.06 17.69
CA LEU A 375 -11.63 1.92 17.61
C LEU A 375 -11.95 0.83 18.64
N LYS A 376 -12.40 1.21 19.85
CA LYS A 376 -12.89 0.23 20.85
C LYS A 376 -14.16 -0.49 20.39
N VAL A 377 -15.09 0.21 19.74
CA VAL A 377 -16.26 -0.43 19.11
C VAL A 377 -15.81 -1.48 18.11
N LEU A 378 -14.93 -1.14 17.18
CA LEU A 378 -14.43 -2.08 16.18
C LEU A 378 -13.73 -3.29 16.81
N LEU A 379 -12.89 -3.06 17.82
CA LEU A 379 -12.23 -4.16 18.55
C LEU A 379 -13.22 -5.07 19.26
N SER A 380 -14.33 -4.52 19.78
CA SER A 380 -15.36 -5.31 20.45
C SER A 380 -16.21 -6.14 19.47
N LEU A 381 -16.26 -5.73 18.20
CA LEU A 381 -16.91 -6.48 17.11
C LEU A 381 -15.97 -7.51 16.45
N LEU A 382 -14.69 -7.50 16.78
CA LEU A 382 -13.71 -8.46 16.29
C LEU A 382 -13.73 -9.72 17.14
N ARG A 383 -13.71 -10.90 16.52
CA ARG A 383 -13.59 -12.16 17.27
C ARG A 383 -12.27 -12.23 18.06
N PRO A 384 -12.21 -12.96 19.18
CA PRO A 384 -10.95 -13.22 19.87
C PRO A 384 -9.91 -13.86 18.94
N GLY A 385 -8.75 -13.20 18.79
CA GLY A 385 -7.70 -13.65 17.87
C GLY A 385 -7.95 -13.33 16.39
N GLY A 386 -8.96 -12.52 16.08
CA GLY A 386 -9.21 -12.03 14.73
C GLY A 386 -8.17 -11.00 14.26
N ASP A 387 -8.17 -10.72 12.98
CA ASP A 387 -7.20 -9.84 12.34
C ASP A 387 -7.69 -8.40 12.26
N MET A 388 -6.81 -7.42 12.54
CA MET A 388 -7.11 -6.01 12.41
C MET A 388 -6.01 -5.29 11.64
N VAL A 389 -6.38 -4.62 10.54
CA VAL A 389 -5.45 -3.83 9.73
C VAL A 389 -5.93 -2.40 9.65
N ILE A 390 -5.08 -1.45 10.04
CA ILE A 390 -5.43 -0.02 10.04
C ILE A 390 -4.49 0.71 9.11
N SER A 391 -5.02 1.39 8.09
CA SER A 391 -4.25 2.31 7.28
C SER A 391 -4.24 3.71 7.90
N LEU A 392 -3.09 4.38 7.85
CA LEU A 392 -2.89 5.72 8.38
C LEU A 392 -2.12 6.58 7.36
N ASP A 393 -2.56 7.81 7.20
CA ASP A 393 -1.72 8.80 6.53
C ASP A 393 -0.61 9.25 7.47
N SER A 394 0.65 9.11 7.05
CA SER A 394 1.83 9.46 7.86
C SER A 394 1.90 10.94 8.24
N HIS A 395 1.23 11.83 7.49
CA HIS A 395 1.24 13.28 7.73
C HIS A 395 0.00 13.80 8.48
N GLN A 396 -1.12 13.12 8.39
CA GLN A 396 -2.35 13.51 9.08
C GLN A 396 -2.36 13.06 10.55
N ASP A 397 -1.52 12.09 10.94
CA ASP A 397 -1.36 11.61 12.32
C ASP A 397 -0.69 12.66 13.25
N LEU A 398 -0.09 13.72 12.67
CA LEU A 398 0.62 14.78 13.39
C LEU A 398 -0.28 15.62 14.32
N TYR A 399 -1.58 15.63 14.10
CA TYR A 399 -2.53 16.48 14.83
C TYR A 399 -3.31 15.73 15.92
N MET A 400 -3.15 14.41 16.03
CA MET A 400 -3.86 13.60 16.99
C MET A 400 -2.88 13.06 18.05
N ARG A 401 -2.94 13.58 19.28
CA ARG A 401 -2.34 12.92 20.47
C ARG A 401 -3.10 11.63 20.72
N ARG A 402 -2.72 10.54 20.05
CA ARG A 402 -3.31 9.24 20.31
C ARG A 402 -2.66 8.58 21.53
N PRO A 403 -3.45 7.95 22.40
CA PRO A 403 -2.91 6.98 23.34
C PRO A 403 -2.19 5.88 22.55
N SER A 404 -1.24 5.22 23.21
CA SER A 404 -0.52 4.14 22.55
C SER A 404 -1.50 3.06 22.06
N TRP A 405 -1.27 2.48 20.90
CA TRP A 405 -2.07 1.36 20.38
C TRP A 405 -2.31 0.28 21.42
N LYS A 406 -1.30 0.05 22.26
CA LYS A 406 -1.35 -0.91 23.37
C LYS A 406 -2.44 -0.58 24.40
N SER A 407 -2.66 0.71 24.70
CA SER A 407 -3.70 1.12 25.66
C SER A 407 -5.12 0.97 25.10
N LEU A 408 -5.27 0.92 23.79
CA LEU A 408 -6.53 0.62 23.10
C LEU A 408 -6.79 -0.88 22.93
N GLY A 409 -5.81 -1.75 23.25
CA GLY A 409 -5.90 -3.19 23.02
C GLY A 409 -5.43 -3.62 21.62
N ILE A 410 -4.92 -2.69 20.80
CA ILE A 410 -4.39 -2.97 19.47
C ILE A 410 -2.96 -3.49 19.60
N LYS A 411 -2.74 -4.77 19.29
CA LYS A 411 -1.45 -5.45 19.44
C LYS A 411 -0.56 -5.29 18.20
N ALA A 412 -0.32 -4.04 17.78
CA ALA A 412 0.45 -3.72 16.57
C ALA A 412 1.92 -3.34 16.85
N SER A 413 2.43 -3.60 18.06
CA SER A 413 3.84 -3.33 18.40
C SER A 413 4.76 -4.21 17.54
N GLY A 414 5.71 -3.59 16.81
CA GLY A 414 6.58 -4.27 15.86
C GLY A 414 5.91 -4.71 14.55
N ARG A 415 4.65 -4.31 14.31
CA ARG A 415 3.86 -4.68 13.12
C ARG A 415 3.32 -3.44 12.41
N THR A 416 4.14 -2.39 12.34
CA THR A 416 3.85 -1.18 11.57
C THR A 416 4.65 -1.23 10.28
N HIS A 417 3.96 -1.16 9.15
CA HIS A 417 4.55 -1.18 7.83
C HIS A 417 4.49 0.21 7.21
N TYR A 418 5.57 0.62 6.54
CA TYR A 418 5.69 1.94 5.93
C TYR A 418 5.75 1.81 4.42
N LEU A 419 4.78 2.40 3.72
CA LEU A 419 4.83 2.56 2.27
C LEU A 419 5.62 3.83 1.94
N ARG A 420 6.68 3.69 1.15
CA ARG A 420 7.61 4.79 0.83
C ARG A 420 7.39 5.39 -0.56
N LYS A 421 6.82 4.62 -1.46
CA LYS A 421 6.64 5.03 -2.86
C LYS A 421 5.30 5.71 -3.08
N VAL A 422 5.31 6.79 -3.84
CA VAL A 422 4.13 7.59 -4.18
C VAL A 422 3.79 7.35 -5.64
N TYR A 423 2.60 6.78 -5.89
CA TYR A 423 2.17 6.38 -7.23
C TYR A 423 1.10 7.28 -7.83
N ARG A 424 0.43 8.08 -7.02
CA ARG A 424 -0.76 8.81 -7.44
C ARG A 424 -0.53 10.26 -7.76
N THR A 425 0.44 10.90 -7.11
CA THR A 425 0.69 12.32 -7.30
C THR A 425 2.09 12.54 -7.87
N THR A 426 2.27 13.63 -8.61
CA THR A 426 3.58 14.02 -9.11
C THR A 426 4.48 14.47 -7.97
N ALA A 427 5.80 14.35 -8.17
CA ALA A 427 6.80 14.81 -7.22
C ALA A 427 6.65 16.30 -6.88
N GLU A 428 6.28 17.11 -7.88
CA GLU A 428 6.11 18.55 -7.77
C GLU A 428 4.94 18.92 -6.84
N ILE A 429 3.78 18.29 -7.02
CA ILE A 429 2.61 18.49 -6.15
C ILE A 429 2.92 17.99 -4.73
N HIS A 430 3.54 16.82 -4.62
CA HIS A 430 3.91 16.29 -3.31
C HIS A 430 4.89 17.21 -2.57
N ASN A 431 5.99 17.62 -3.22
CA ASN A 431 6.99 18.50 -2.61
C ASN A 431 6.39 19.85 -2.19
N PHE A 432 5.49 20.39 -3.01
CA PHE A 432 4.76 21.62 -2.67
C PHE A 432 3.92 21.44 -1.39
N THR A 433 3.14 20.35 -1.31
CA THR A 433 2.30 20.07 -0.14
C THR A 433 3.13 19.79 1.11
N GLN A 434 4.27 19.09 0.99
CA GLN A 434 5.20 18.85 2.08
C GLN A 434 5.88 20.13 2.57
N CYS A 435 6.27 21.02 1.67
CA CYS A 435 6.84 22.32 2.03
C CYS A 435 5.87 23.13 2.90
N LEU A 436 4.59 23.12 2.55
CA LEU A 436 3.57 23.84 3.30
C LEU A 436 3.42 23.31 4.74
N ILE A 437 3.45 21.99 4.94
CA ILE A 437 3.42 21.35 6.25
C ILE A 437 4.73 21.56 7.00
N GLY A 438 5.87 21.44 6.33
CA GLY A 438 7.20 21.56 6.93
C GLY A 438 7.54 22.94 7.47
N GLN A 439 6.77 23.96 7.14
CA GLN A 439 6.91 25.31 7.69
C GLN A 439 6.27 25.47 9.09
N GLN A 440 5.54 24.47 9.56
CA GLN A 440 5.03 24.45 10.95
C GLN A 440 6.01 23.70 11.87
N PRO A 441 6.12 24.06 13.16
CA PRO A 441 6.89 23.30 14.13
C PRO A 441 6.25 21.91 14.29
N ILE A 442 6.82 20.92 13.60
CA ILE A 442 6.42 19.52 13.70
C ILE A 442 7.13 18.91 14.90
N PRO A 443 6.42 18.22 15.82
CA PRO A 443 7.08 17.39 16.81
C PRO A 443 8.03 16.41 16.10
N GLU A 444 9.23 16.22 16.65
CA GLU A 444 10.30 15.37 16.09
C GLU A 444 9.84 13.90 15.96
N THR A 445 9.07 13.60 14.94
CA THR A 445 8.85 12.22 14.53
C THR A 445 9.71 11.95 13.31
N HIS A 446 10.55 10.91 13.39
CA HIS A 446 11.51 10.51 12.34
C HIS A 446 10.89 10.32 10.94
N LEU A 447 9.56 10.23 10.85
CA LEU A 447 8.81 9.94 9.63
C LEU A 447 8.73 11.10 8.63
N ALA A 448 8.81 12.35 9.07
CA ALA A 448 8.77 13.52 8.18
C ALA A 448 10.03 13.68 7.29
N ARG A 449 11.05 12.86 7.51
CA ARG A 449 12.35 12.91 6.79
C ARG A 449 12.61 11.68 5.92
N LEU A 450 11.64 10.76 5.77
CA LEU A 450 11.85 9.63 4.88
C LEU A 450 11.88 10.11 3.43
N PRO A 451 12.92 9.80 2.67
CA PRO A 451 12.93 10.07 1.23
C PRO A 451 11.84 9.21 0.58
N TYR A 452 10.91 9.89 -0.10
CA TYR A 452 9.90 9.20 -0.89
C TYR A 452 10.40 9.00 -2.32
N ASP A 453 10.08 7.86 -2.89
CA ASP A 453 10.32 7.57 -4.29
C ASP A 453 9.06 7.88 -5.10
N PHE A 454 9.21 8.63 -6.20
CA PHE A 454 8.08 9.09 -7.03
C PHE A 454 8.05 8.35 -8.35
N ALA A 455 6.88 7.82 -8.68
CA ALA A 455 6.65 7.19 -9.97
C ALA A 455 6.47 8.22 -11.10
N PHE A 456 6.02 9.45 -10.77
CA PHE A 456 5.64 10.45 -11.76
C PHE A 456 6.19 11.84 -11.45
N HIS A 457 6.53 12.58 -12.52
CA HIS A 457 6.86 13.99 -12.51
C HIS A 457 5.85 14.77 -13.36
N GLY A 458 5.60 16.03 -13.01
CA GLY A 458 4.63 16.89 -13.69
C GLY A 458 4.94 18.37 -13.52
N GLU A 459 3.95 19.21 -13.81
CA GLU A 459 4.08 20.65 -13.62
C GLU A 459 3.92 21.02 -12.14
N PRO A 460 4.63 22.07 -11.68
CA PRO A 460 4.38 22.65 -10.36
C PRO A 460 2.93 23.14 -10.23
N PRO A 461 2.35 23.14 -9.01
CA PRO A 461 1.04 23.73 -8.77
C PRO A 461 0.93 25.17 -9.24
N SER A 462 -0.20 25.51 -9.85
CA SER A 462 -0.49 26.86 -10.35
C SER A 462 -1.24 27.67 -9.29
N ILE A 463 -0.66 28.78 -8.82
CA ILE A 463 -1.30 29.70 -7.87
C ILE A 463 -1.59 31.01 -8.62
N LEU A 464 -2.87 31.26 -8.94
CA LEU A 464 -3.28 32.31 -9.87
C LEU A 464 -4.10 33.39 -9.16
N ARG A 465 -3.71 34.66 -9.32
CA ARG A 465 -4.41 35.80 -8.75
C ARG A 465 -5.43 36.37 -9.73
N PHE A 466 -6.64 36.63 -9.23
CA PHE A 466 -7.73 37.29 -9.97
C PHE A 466 -8.19 38.54 -9.24
N GLN A 467 -9.00 39.38 -9.93
CA GLN A 467 -9.49 40.63 -9.35
C GLN A 467 -10.79 40.42 -8.58
N SER A 468 -11.61 39.44 -9.00
CA SER A 468 -12.90 39.12 -8.39
C SER A 468 -13.18 37.63 -8.39
N ALA A 469 -14.16 37.19 -7.60
CA ALA A 469 -14.68 35.84 -7.61
C ALA A 469 -15.30 35.45 -8.96
N GLU A 470 -15.90 36.41 -9.66
CA GLU A 470 -16.45 36.22 -11.00
C GLU A 470 -15.35 35.91 -12.03
N ASP A 471 -14.22 36.57 -11.95
CA ASP A 471 -13.06 36.28 -12.81
C ASP A 471 -12.51 34.88 -12.54
N VAL A 472 -12.55 34.39 -11.27
CA VAL A 472 -12.18 33.02 -10.92
C VAL A 472 -13.13 32.02 -11.57
N GLU A 473 -14.44 32.25 -11.52
CA GLU A 473 -15.44 31.36 -12.13
C GLU A 473 -15.30 31.35 -13.66
N ASP A 474 -15.09 32.52 -14.30
CA ASP A 474 -14.87 32.62 -15.74
C ASP A 474 -13.60 31.87 -16.17
N PHE A 475 -12.52 32.02 -15.43
CA PHE A 475 -11.29 31.26 -15.64
C PHE A 475 -11.55 29.74 -15.53
N LEU A 476 -12.23 29.29 -14.47
CA LEU A 476 -12.53 27.88 -14.27
C LEU A 476 -13.30 27.28 -15.45
N ILE A 477 -14.35 27.99 -15.92
CA ILE A 477 -15.17 27.53 -17.05
C ILE A 477 -14.34 27.47 -18.33
N GLN A 478 -13.50 28.46 -18.56
CA GLN A 478 -12.65 28.53 -19.75
C GLN A 478 -11.58 27.42 -19.75
N ASP A 479 -10.86 27.27 -18.65
CA ASP A 479 -9.78 26.27 -18.50
C ASP A 479 -10.32 24.83 -18.54
N LEU A 480 -11.45 24.57 -17.87
CA LEU A 480 -12.18 23.30 -17.95
C LEU A 480 -12.63 22.99 -19.38
N SER A 481 -13.27 23.97 -20.05
CA SER A 481 -13.73 23.81 -21.42
C SER A 481 -12.59 23.52 -22.39
N GLN A 482 -11.45 24.13 -22.18
CA GLN A 482 -10.25 23.90 -22.97
C GLN A 482 -9.69 22.50 -22.71
N SER A 483 -9.42 22.15 -21.45
CA SER A 483 -8.85 20.87 -21.05
C SER A 483 -9.72 19.67 -21.49
N ILE A 484 -11.04 19.81 -21.44
CA ILE A 484 -11.99 18.77 -21.90
C ILE A 484 -11.98 18.68 -23.44
N ARG A 485 -11.99 19.80 -24.16
CA ARG A 485 -11.99 19.83 -25.65
C ARG A 485 -10.70 19.27 -26.21
N GLU A 486 -9.57 19.57 -25.61
CA GLU A 486 -8.25 19.04 -26.02
C GLU A 486 -8.09 17.55 -25.63
N GLY A 487 -9.03 17.00 -24.86
CA GLY A 487 -9.01 15.61 -24.42
C GLY A 487 -7.90 15.32 -23.42
N GLU A 488 -7.43 16.35 -22.69
CA GLU A 488 -6.40 16.21 -21.66
C GLU A 488 -6.92 15.43 -20.46
N TYR A 489 -8.15 15.75 -20.04
CA TYR A 489 -8.81 15.13 -18.90
C TYR A 489 -10.25 14.76 -19.26
N LYS A 490 -10.73 13.64 -18.75
CA LYS A 490 -12.17 13.30 -18.78
C LYS A 490 -12.87 14.08 -17.69
N ARG A 491 -14.16 14.38 -17.86
CA ARG A 491 -14.95 15.09 -16.84
C ARG A 491 -14.92 14.39 -15.48
N SER A 492 -14.97 13.06 -15.48
CA SER A 492 -14.87 12.23 -14.26
C SER A 492 -13.51 12.29 -13.56
N GLU A 493 -12.47 12.83 -14.20
CA GLU A 493 -11.12 12.98 -13.67
C GLU A 493 -10.86 14.36 -13.07
N ILE A 494 -11.88 15.22 -13.04
CA ILE A 494 -11.77 16.63 -12.65
C ILE A 494 -12.60 16.87 -11.39
N ALA A 495 -12.01 17.55 -10.41
CA ALA A 495 -12.73 18.05 -9.24
C ALA A 495 -12.50 19.55 -9.01
N ILE A 496 -13.56 20.20 -8.56
CA ILE A 496 -13.53 21.53 -7.97
C ILE A 496 -13.79 21.36 -6.48
N ILE A 497 -12.78 21.65 -5.66
CA ILE A 497 -12.81 21.45 -4.22
C ILE A 497 -12.95 22.79 -3.51
N TYR A 498 -13.86 22.86 -2.53
CA TYR A 498 -14.16 24.07 -1.76
C TYR A 498 -14.37 23.76 -0.28
N ASP A 499 -14.32 24.77 0.60
CA ASP A 499 -14.63 24.61 2.03
C ASP A 499 -16.11 24.93 2.30
N ASP A 500 -16.88 23.98 2.79
CA ASP A 500 -18.31 24.13 3.12
C ASP A 500 -18.60 25.30 4.05
N LYS A 501 -17.69 25.62 4.98
CA LYS A 501 -17.93 26.67 5.97
C LYS A 501 -17.67 28.08 5.44
N VAL A 502 -16.77 28.24 4.50
CA VAL A 502 -16.52 29.53 3.86
C VAL A 502 -17.73 29.96 3.08
N TYR A 503 -18.37 29.04 2.40
CA TYR A 503 -19.49 29.31 1.52
C TYR A 503 -20.85 29.34 2.23
N GLY A 504 -20.97 28.74 3.42
CA GLY A 504 -22.18 28.81 4.26
C GLY A 504 -22.35 30.11 5.04
N GLN A 505 -21.27 30.87 5.26
CA GLN A 505 -21.30 32.15 6.04
C GLN A 505 -21.12 33.40 5.18
N SER A 506 -21.26 33.36 3.93
CA SER A 506 -20.64 34.11 2.90
C SER A 506 -20.85 35.59 2.76
N ARG A 507 -19.76 36.28 2.55
CA ARG A 507 -19.64 37.54 1.83
C ARG A 507 -19.57 37.38 0.30
N PHE A 508 -19.60 36.13 -0.22
CA PHE A 508 -19.79 35.79 -1.64
C PHE A 508 -21.26 35.63 -1.98
N ALA A 509 -22.10 36.43 -1.38
CA ALA A 509 -23.50 36.46 -1.72
C ALA A 509 -23.70 37.16 -3.05
N TYR A 510 -23.48 36.43 -4.12
CA TYR A 510 -24.32 36.64 -5.29
C TYR A 510 -25.70 36.12 -4.90
N ASP A 511 -26.59 37.03 -4.53
CA ASP A 511 -28.02 36.77 -4.51
C ASP A 511 -28.52 35.66 -3.53
N ASN A 512 -28.06 35.59 -2.28
CA ASN A 512 -28.50 34.63 -1.24
C ASN A 512 -28.45 33.14 -1.62
N ARG A 513 -27.65 32.75 -2.62
CA ARG A 513 -27.53 31.37 -3.08
C ARG A 513 -26.15 30.82 -2.74
N ALA A 514 -26.09 29.54 -2.31
CA ALA A 514 -24.82 28.87 -2.04
C ALA A 514 -23.94 28.84 -3.30
N LEU A 515 -22.66 29.23 -3.20
CA LEU A 515 -21.72 29.23 -4.34
C LEU A 515 -21.72 27.91 -5.13
N PRO A 516 -21.75 26.70 -4.51
CA PRO A 516 -21.77 25.45 -5.26
C PRO A 516 -22.96 25.38 -6.23
N MET A 517 -24.13 25.85 -5.83
CA MET A 517 -25.31 25.87 -6.71
C MET A 517 -25.14 26.87 -7.86
N HIS A 518 -24.57 28.05 -7.59
CA HIS A 518 -24.30 29.04 -8.61
C HIS A 518 -23.31 28.51 -9.66
N LEU A 519 -22.19 27.96 -9.19
CA LEU A 519 -21.16 27.38 -10.06
C LEU A 519 -21.69 26.19 -10.86
N LEU A 520 -22.49 25.31 -10.23
CA LEU A 520 -23.14 24.17 -10.91
C LEU A 520 -24.03 24.65 -12.06
N LYS A 521 -24.83 25.72 -11.84
CA LYS A 521 -25.66 26.32 -12.87
C LYS A 521 -24.82 26.92 -14.02
N ARG A 522 -23.76 27.64 -13.71
CA ARG A 522 -22.84 28.23 -14.72
C ARG A 522 -22.15 27.16 -15.57
N LEU A 523 -21.65 26.11 -14.93
CA LEU A 523 -21.07 24.95 -15.63
C LEU A 523 -22.09 24.29 -16.56
N GLY A 524 -23.33 24.11 -16.10
CA GLY A 524 -24.41 23.57 -16.92
C GLY A 524 -24.76 24.44 -18.14
N VAL A 525 -24.85 25.77 -17.99
CA VAL A 525 -25.04 26.73 -19.10
C VAL A 525 -23.88 26.66 -20.10
N SER A 526 -22.66 26.42 -19.63
CA SER A 526 -21.45 26.31 -20.47
C SER A 526 -21.30 24.89 -21.09
N GLY A 527 -22.28 24.00 -20.94
CA GLY A 527 -22.24 22.65 -21.50
C GLY A 527 -21.29 21.70 -20.78
N ILE A 528 -20.87 21.99 -19.54
CA ILE A 528 -20.03 21.16 -18.72
C ILE A 528 -20.90 20.44 -17.67
N PRO A 529 -21.25 19.16 -17.87
CA PRO A 529 -21.99 18.39 -16.86
C PRO A 529 -21.19 18.27 -15.57
N ALA A 530 -21.76 18.68 -14.44
CA ALA A 530 -21.14 18.59 -13.14
C ALA A 530 -22.09 17.93 -12.13
N THR A 531 -21.55 17.38 -11.05
CA THR A 531 -22.29 16.82 -9.92
C THR A 531 -21.86 17.49 -8.64
N TRP A 532 -22.81 17.98 -7.86
CA TRP A 532 -22.54 18.50 -6.52
C TRP A 532 -22.59 17.35 -5.50
N VAL A 533 -21.43 16.77 -5.24
CA VAL A 533 -21.28 15.57 -4.40
C VAL A 533 -21.63 15.82 -2.94
N SER A 534 -21.32 17.02 -2.44
CA SER A 534 -21.55 17.39 -1.03
C SER A 534 -22.90 18.06 -0.78
N GLN A 535 -23.84 17.96 -1.71
CA GLN A 535 -25.15 18.59 -1.59
C GLN A 535 -25.94 18.06 -0.38
N ASP A 536 -26.00 16.74 -0.25
CA ASP A 536 -26.67 16.02 0.83
C ASP A 536 -26.10 14.60 0.98
N VAL A 537 -26.62 13.83 1.93
CA VAL A 537 -26.16 12.46 2.20
C VAL A 537 -26.45 11.55 1.00
N ARG A 538 -27.61 11.69 0.35
CA ARG A 538 -27.96 10.87 -0.82
C ARG A 538 -27.01 11.11 -1.98
N ALA A 539 -26.65 12.37 -2.23
CA ALA A 539 -25.67 12.72 -3.26
C ALA A 539 -24.32 12.05 -3.00
N LYS A 540 -23.87 11.98 -1.73
CA LYS A 540 -22.64 11.27 -1.32
C LYS A 540 -22.74 9.76 -1.50
N GLU A 541 -23.88 9.15 -1.11
CA GLU A 541 -24.12 7.71 -1.25
C GLU A 541 -24.22 7.25 -2.71
N MET A 542 -24.86 8.08 -3.54
CA MET A 542 -25.04 7.82 -4.97
C MET A 542 -23.85 8.25 -5.82
N PHE A 543 -22.81 8.83 -5.21
CA PHE A 543 -21.67 9.32 -5.95
C PHE A 543 -20.88 8.18 -6.58
N ASP A 544 -20.81 8.22 -7.90
CA ASP A 544 -19.94 7.35 -8.70
C ASP A 544 -18.88 8.21 -9.41
N VAL A 545 -17.63 8.07 -8.97
CA VAL A 545 -16.48 8.78 -9.52
C VAL A 545 -16.26 8.51 -11.02
N THR A 546 -16.89 7.48 -11.59
CA THR A 546 -16.76 7.15 -13.03
C THR A 546 -17.77 7.85 -13.92
N THR A 547 -18.77 8.46 -13.33
CA THR A 547 -19.77 9.20 -14.10
C THR A 547 -19.08 10.32 -14.89
N ASP A 548 -19.38 10.45 -16.18
CA ASP A 548 -18.76 11.49 -17.04
C ASP A 548 -19.25 12.90 -16.68
N ARG A 549 -18.93 13.34 -15.47
CA ARG A 549 -19.27 14.65 -14.89
C ARG A 549 -18.11 15.19 -14.08
N VAL A 550 -17.97 16.51 -14.03
CA VAL A 550 -17.04 17.20 -13.13
C VAL A 550 -17.57 17.12 -11.70
N SER A 551 -16.72 16.79 -10.74
CA SER A 551 -17.09 16.71 -9.33
C SER A 551 -16.96 18.07 -8.64
N LEU A 552 -18.05 18.60 -8.11
CA LEU A 552 -18.04 19.76 -7.20
C LEU A 552 -18.19 19.20 -5.78
N ILE A 553 -17.14 19.31 -4.97
CA ILE A 553 -17.05 18.54 -3.72
C ILE A 553 -16.37 19.35 -2.62
N SER A 554 -16.84 19.22 -1.37
CA SER A 554 -16.20 19.86 -0.24
C SER A 554 -14.89 19.19 0.14
N ILE A 555 -13.98 19.92 0.82
CA ILE A 555 -12.70 19.39 1.29
C ILE A 555 -12.94 18.11 2.13
N HIS A 556 -13.90 18.13 3.04
CA HIS A 556 -14.17 16.97 3.89
C HIS A 556 -14.67 15.76 3.10
N SER A 557 -15.57 15.97 2.14
CA SER A 557 -16.13 14.89 1.32
C SER A 557 -15.13 14.38 0.26
N SER A 558 -14.10 15.16 -0.10
CA SER A 558 -13.06 14.77 -1.06
C SER A 558 -12.05 13.78 -0.48
N LYS A 559 -12.05 13.59 0.84
CA LYS A 559 -11.08 12.74 1.52
C LYS A 559 -11.17 11.29 1.04
N GLY A 560 -10.03 10.66 0.73
CA GLY A 560 -9.95 9.32 0.17
C GLY A 560 -10.22 9.23 -1.34
N LEU A 561 -10.74 10.30 -1.97
CA LEU A 561 -10.92 10.39 -3.43
C LEU A 561 -9.72 11.07 -4.07
N ASP A 562 -9.48 10.77 -5.35
CA ASP A 562 -8.40 11.39 -6.12
C ASP A 562 -8.87 11.73 -7.53
N PHE A 563 -8.33 12.83 -8.04
CA PHE A 563 -8.67 13.36 -9.36
C PHE A 563 -7.39 13.76 -10.11
N ASP A 564 -7.42 13.65 -11.43
CA ASP A 564 -6.25 13.95 -12.25
C ASP A 564 -5.99 15.46 -12.31
N LEU A 565 -7.07 16.27 -12.35
CA LEU A 565 -7.04 17.72 -12.29
C LEU A 565 -7.90 18.21 -11.12
N VAL A 566 -7.31 19.02 -10.25
CA VAL A 566 -8.01 19.61 -9.10
C VAL A 566 -7.88 21.12 -9.09
N TYR A 567 -9.02 21.78 -8.97
CA TYR A 567 -9.11 23.19 -8.62
C TYR A 567 -9.47 23.32 -7.14
N VAL A 568 -8.68 24.06 -6.36
CA VAL A 568 -9.00 24.36 -4.96
C VAL A 568 -9.37 25.83 -4.86
N ILE A 569 -10.66 26.11 -4.63
CA ILE A 569 -11.22 27.45 -4.67
C ILE A 569 -11.57 27.99 -3.28
N GLY A 570 -11.52 29.33 -3.13
CA GLY A 570 -11.90 30.03 -1.90
C GLY A 570 -10.95 29.82 -0.72
N ILE A 571 -9.73 29.39 -0.99
CA ILE A 571 -8.70 29.12 0.01
C ILE A 571 -8.26 30.40 0.75
N ASP A 572 -8.36 31.53 0.10
CA ASP A 572 -8.06 32.87 0.58
C ASP A 572 -9.09 33.42 1.58
N HIS A 573 -10.26 32.79 1.68
CA HIS A 573 -11.30 33.17 2.63
C HIS A 573 -11.42 32.23 3.85
N ILE A 574 -10.58 31.21 3.93
CA ILE A 574 -10.54 30.31 5.09
C ILE A 574 -9.84 31.02 6.25
N HIS A 575 -10.59 31.40 7.28
CA HIS A 575 -10.06 32.04 8.47
C HIS A 575 -9.70 31.03 9.56
N THR A 576 -8.49 31.12 10.08
CA THR A 576 -7.78 30.10 10.87
C THR A 576 -8.00 30.13 12.37
N THR A 577 -9.15 30.43 12.87
CA THR A 577 -9.31 30.60 14.32
C THR A 577 -9.87 29.39 15.07
N ASP A 578 -10.11 28.26 14.41
CA ASP A 578 -10.63 27.06 15.09
C ASP A 578 -9.53 25.99 15.34
N PRO A 579 -8.95 25.93 16.55
CA PRO A 579 -7.95 24.93 16.91
C PRO A 579 -8.49 23.49 16.91
N ALA A 580 -9.81 23.31 17.04
CA ALA A 580 -10.46 21.99 17.09
C ALA A 580 -10.40 21.23 15.76
N ARG A 581 -10.04 21.91 14.65
CA ARG A 581 -9.98 21.33 13.30
C ARG A 581 -8.58 20.94 12.82
N GLY A 582 -7.61 20.83 13.70
CA GLY A 582 -6.24 20.49 13.31
C GLY A 582 -5.51 21.60 12.53
N GLY A 583 -6.10 22.79 12.43
CA GLY A 583 -5.52 23.94 11.77
C GLY A 583 -5.79 24.01 10.26
N LEU A 584 -5.75 25.22 9.73
CA LEU A 584 -5.99 25.56 8.31
C LEU A 584 -5.11 24.75 7.37
N VAL A 585 -3.84 24.58 7.71
CA VAL A 585 -2.86 23.93 6.84
C VAL A 585 -3.21 22.45 6.62
N ALA A 586 -3.72 21.77 7.64
CA ALA A 586 -4.13 20.36 7.50
C ALA A 586 -5.35 20.22 6.58
N LEU A 587 -6.33 21.13 6.70
CA LEU A 587 -7.50 21.12 5.85
C LEU A 587 -7.13 21.33 4.38
N VAL A 588 -6.32 22.36 4.13
CA VAL A 588 -5.86 22.70 2.77
C VAL A 588 -4.95 21.60 2.20
N TYR A 589 -4.11 20.99 3.03
CA TYR A 589 -3.31 19.83 2.65
C TYR A 589 -4.17 18.68 2.12
N VAL A 590 -5.29 18.37 2.80
CA VAL A 590 -6.23 17.35 2.31
C VAL A 590 -6.71 17.68 0.91
N ALA A 591 -7.17 18.90 0.65
CA ALA A 591 -7.65 19.32 -0.66
C ALA A 591 -6.58 19.20 -1.76
N MET A 592 -5.37 19.67 -1.48
CA MET A 592 -4.28 19.67 -2.45
C MET A 592 -3.77 18.25 -2.77
N THR A 593 -3.76 17.36 -1.78
CA THR A 593 -3.34 15.96 -1.99
C THR A 593 -4.36 15.13 -2.77
N ARG A 594 -5.51 15.68 -3.16
CA ARG A 594 -6.47 15.05 -4.07
C ARG A 594 -6.02 15.11 -5.52
N ALA A 595 -5.10 16.02 -5.86
CA ALA A 595 -4.58 16.19 -7.20
C ALA A 595 -3.50 15.12 -7.53
N LYS A 596 -3.64 14.49 -8.70
CA LYS A 596 -2.63 13.56 -9.22
C LYS A 596 -1.62 14.27 -10.11
N TYR A 597 -2.09 14.98 -11.14
CA TYR A 597 -1.22 15.51 -12.19
C TYR A 597 -1.23 17.02 -12.29
N ARG A 598 -2.37 17.68 -12.04
CA ARG A 598 -2.48 19.14 -12.12
C ARG A 598 -3.27 19.70 -10.94
N LEU A 599 -2.68 20.68 -10.26
CA LEU A 599 -3.27 21.39 -9.13
C LEU A 599 -3.31 22.88 -9.44
N VAL A 600 -4.51 23.47 -9.41
CA VAL A 600 -4.75 24.88 -9.69
C VAL A 600 -5.42 25.54 -8.47
N ILE A 601 -4.84 26.63 -8.00
CA ILE A 601 -5.29 27.36 -6.82
C ILE A 601 -5.56 28.82 -7.23
N PRO A 602 -6.77 29.13 -7.74
CA PRO A 602 -7.16 30.50 -8.00
C PRO A 602 -7.52 31.23 -6.70
N TYR A 603 -7.15 32.49 -6.57
CA TYR A 603 -7.43 33.30 -5.39
C TYR A 603 -7.63 34.77 -5.75
N VAL A 604 -8.28 35.55 -4.88
CA VAL A 604 -8.54 36.99 -5.02
C VAL A 604 -7.72 37.75 -3.99
N GLU A 605 -7.79 37.37 -2.71
CA GLU A 605 -7.10 38.06 -1.62
C GLU A 605 -5.75 37.42 -1.27
N GLU A 606 -4.72 38.28 -1.14
CA GLU A 606 -3.37 37.87 -0.77
C GLU A 606 -3.26 37.63 0.74
N THR A 607 -3.61 36.45 1.21
CA THR A 607 -3.54 36.05 2.63
C THR A 607 -2.14 35.55 3.02
N GLU A 608 -1.90 35.38 4.32
CA GLU A 608 -0.66 34.78 4.82
C GLU A 608 -0.46 33.35 4.27
N LEU A 609 -1.55 32.58 4.18
CA LEU A 609 -1.53 31.24 3.61
C LEU A 609 -1.10 31.24 2.14
N ILE A 610 -1.68 32.13 1.32
CA ILE A 610 -1.30 32.27 -0.09
C ILE A 610 0.20 32.64 -0.23
N ARG A 611 0.70 33.55 0.62
CA ARG A 611 2.12 33.90 0.63
C ARG A 611 3.02 32.71 0.98
N LYS A 612 2.63 31.91 1.98
CA LYS A 612 3.34 30.67 2.34
C LYS A 612 3.33 29.67 1.20
N MET A 613 2.20 29.48 0.55
CA MET A 613 2.08 28.59 -0.61
C MET A 613 3.00 29.03 -1.76
N LYS A 614 3.02 30.29 -2.10
CA LYS A 614 3.93 30.83 -3.12
C LYS A 614 5.41 30.61 -2.77
N GLY A 615 5.75 30.70 -1.49
CA GLY A 615 7.10 30.40 -1.01
C GLY A 615 7.50 28.93 -1.15
N CYS A 616 6.53 28.03 -1.34
CA CYS A 616 6.76 26.60 -1.56
C CYS A 616 6.92 26.22 -3.05
N LEU A 617 6.63 27.13 -3.98
CA LEU A 617 6.88 26.88 -5.40
C LEU A 617 8.39 26.89 -5.69
N PRO A 618 8.85 26.05 -6.63
CA PRO A 618 10.24 26.08 -7.06
C PRO A 618 10.56 27.47 -7.63
N ARG A 619 11.68 28.05 -7.18
CA ARG A 619 12.15 29.31 -7.76
C ARG A 619 12.47 29.06 -9.23
N GLU A 620 11.87 29.82 -10.14
CA GLU A 620 12.29 29.85 -11.54
C GLU A 620 13.82 30.09 -11.57
N LYS A 621 14.55 29.18 -12.19
CA LYS A 621 15.95 29.45 -12.53
C LYS A 621 15.92 30.62 -13.50
N THR A 622 16.21 31.82 -13.01
CA THR A 622 16.49 32.98 -13.87
C THR A 622 17.60 32.52 -14.80
N GLY A 623 17.22 32.21 -16.03
CA GLY A 623 18.16 31.91 -17.09
C GLY A 623 19.04 33.12 -17.30
N SER A 624 20.32 33.01 -16.94
CA SER A 624 21.35 33.91 -17.42
C SER A 624 21.48 33.67 -18.91
N HIS A 625 20.71 34.40 -19.69
CA HIS A 625 21.11 34.72 -21.05
C HIS A 625 22.36 35.61 -20.95
N HIS A 626 23.53 35.01 -21.00
CA HIS A 626 24.71 35.68 -21.45
C HIS A 626 24.73 35.64 -22.97
N SER A 627 24.63 36.85 -23.51
CA SER A 627 24.91 37.34 -24.87
C SER A 627 25.96 36.55 -25.64
#